data_449e1065d31992f88e9b17fc0bcbf337
#
_entry.id   449e1065d31992f88e9b17fc0bcbf337
#
_cell.length_a   1.000
_cell.length_b   1.000
_cell.length_c   1.000
_cell.angle_alpha   90.00
_cell.angle_beta   90.00
_cell.angle_gamma   90.00
#
_symmetry.space_group_name_H-M   'P 1'
#
loop_
_entity.id
_entity.type
_entity.pdbx_description
1 polymer ?
#
loop_
_entity_poly.entity_id
_entity_poly.type
_entity_poly.pdbx_seq_one_letter_code
_entity_poly.pdbx_strand_id
1 'polypeptide(L)'
;MDSPSAGSPLARPRRRLPKLTTRRLALGAVVLSPLVLASCQLPTFGGYRGATKQAVDANKLWQGFFITGLCVFILVAFLILWAVLRYRRRSDKIPAQTQYHTLFEIIYTVVPIVMVLVLFYFSVVTENSVDAVPASNVQVNVTAFQWGWRFSYPGHNVTVIGQELQNPTMVVPVGENVHIVLRSSDVIHGFYVPEFNYSEYALPGVINHFNFTVLHDGTYRGQCTQLCGLYHSLMFFSVKSESPGDFEVWLHTGTGTNHPSISNEKNKIAANGPGV
;
A
#
# COMPACT_ATOMS: atom_id res chain seq x y z
N MET A 1 5.95 26.43 86.55
CA MET A 1 5.13 26.67 85.34
C MET A 1 6.02 26.39 84.12
N ASP A 2 5.97 25.17 83.71
CA ASP A 2 6.94 24.65 82.64
C ASP A 2 6.30 24.84 81.31
N SER A 3 7.04 25.45 80.39
CA SER A 3 6.69 25.56 78.95
C SER A 3 7.04 24.30 78.24
N PRO A 4 6.21 23.74 77.29
CA PRO A 4 6.55 22.57 76.55
C PRO A 4 7.42 22.94 75.32
N SER A 5 8.49 22.16 75.16
CA SER A 5 9.48 22.22 74.07
C SER A 5 8.84 21.85 72.69
N ALA A 6 9.09 22.72 71.72
CA ALA A 6 8.68 22.50 70.32
C ALA A 6 9.49 21.33 69.67
N GLY A 7 8.75 20.29 69.31
CA GLY A 7 9.32 19.15 68.56
C GLY A 7 9.72 19.54 67.12
N SER A 8 10.96 19.21 66.75
CA SER A 8 11.49 19.40 65.40
C SER A 8 10.73 18.59 64.33
N PRO A 9 10.51 19.10 63.13
CA PRO A 9 9.79 18.37 62.06
C PRO A 9 10.72 17.28 61.47
N LEU A 10 10.25 16.03 61.49
CA LEU A 10 10.88 14.87 60.88
C LEU A 10 11.07 15.10 59.38
N ALA A 11 12.31 15.13 58.96
CA ALA A 11 12.71 15.21 57.54
C ALA A 11 12.31 13.93 56.80
N ARG A 12 11.41 14.03 55.83
CA ARG A 12 11.03 12.91 54.94
C ARG A 12 12.20 12.52 54.07
N PRO A 13 12.54 11.22 53.93
CA PRO A 13 13.63 10.76 53.08
C PRO A 13 13.28 11.07 51.63
N ARG A 14 14.18 11.80 50.95
CA ARG A 14 14.13 12.01 49.49
C ARG A 14 14.35 10.68 48.78
N ARG A 15 13.32 10.11 48.15
CA ARG A 15 13.47 8.94 47.22
C ARG A 15 14.39 9.36 46.08
N ARG A 16 15.62 8.87 46.10
CA ARG A 16 16.55 8.96 44.97
C ARG A 16 15.99 8.04 43.86
N LEU A 17 15.65 8.63 42.72
CA LEU A 17 15.34 7.88 41.49
C LEU A 17 16.59 7.04 41.15
N PRO A 18 16.43 5.77 40.76
CA PRO A 18 17.56 4.95 40.32
C PRO A 18 18.21 5.62 39.11
N LYS A 19 19.52 5.90 39.21
CA LYS A 19 20.32 6.34 38.06
C LYS A 19 20.29 5.21 37.05
N LEU A 20 19.57 5.39 35.91
CA LEU A 20 19.71 4.50 34.76
C LEU A 20 21.19 4.50 34.38
N THR A 21 21.86 3.42 34.66
CA THR A 21 23.30 3.29 34.36
C THR A 21 23.45 3.34 32.86
N THR A 22 24.40 4.14 32.35
CA THR A 22 24.78 4.27 30.94
C THR A 22 24.93 2.91 30.26
N ARG A 23 25.29 1.88 31.02
CA ARG A 23 25.37 0.48 30.58
C ARG A 23 24.01 -0.13 30.12
N ARG A 24 22.87 0.25 30.73
CA ARG A 24 21.54 -0.21 30.30
C ARG A 24 21.04 0.50 29.05
N LEU A 25 21.39 1.77 28.89
CA LEU A 25 21.12 2.53 27.65
C LEU A 25 21.99 2.03 26.49
N ALA A 26 23.26 1.70 26.75
CA ALA A 26 24.16 1.12 25.74
C ALA A 26 23.71 -0.29 25.31
N LEU A 27 23.23 -1.15 26.24
CA LEU A 27 22.67 -2.45 25.91
C LEU A 27 21.38 -2.34 25.07
N GLY A 28 20.51 -1.37 25.36
CA GLY A 28 19.31 -1.08 24.56
C GLY A 28 19.68 -0.63 23.14
N ALA A 29 20.68 0.21 22.98
CA ALA A 29 21.18 0.67 21.68
C ALA A 29 21.83 -0.47 20.87
N VAL A 30 22.58 -1.37 21.51
CA VAL A 30 23.21 -2.53 20.87
C VAL A 30 22.18 -3.59 20.44
N VAL A 31 21.07 -3.75 21.15
CA VAL A 31 19.99 -4.69 20.77
C VAL A 31 19.11 -4.11 19.65
N LEU A 32 18.95 -2.79 19.58
CA LEU A 32 18.18 -2.12 18.50
C LEU A 32 18.98 -1.94 17.20
N SER A 33 20.32 -1.88 17.27
CA SER A 33 21.16 -1.62 16.09
C SER A 33 21.07 -2.72 15.00
N PRO A 34 21.03 -4.05 15.29
CA PRO A 34 20.92 -5.05 14.24
C PRO A 34 19.53 -5.10 13.59
N LEU A 35 18.46 -4.65 14.26
CA LEU A 35 17.13 -4.54 13.67
C LEU A 35 17.07 -3.44 12.60
N VAL A 36 17.86 -2.38 12.73
CA VAL A 36 17.90 -1.27 11.76
C VAL A 36 18.83 -1.59 10.58
N LEU A 37 19.84 -2.44 10.77
CA LEU A 37 20.82 -2.79 9.74
C LEU A 37 20.46 -4.03 8.92
N ALA A 38 19.44 -4.79 9.31
CA ALA A 38 19.09 -6.06 8.67
C ALA A 38 18.34 -5.94 7.33
N SER A 39 17.97 -4.75 6.89
CA SER A 39 17.29 -4.57 5.60
C SER A 39 17.73 -3.27 4.93
N CYS A 40 18.43 -3.40 3.79
CA CYS A 40 18.70 -2.26 2.91
C CYS A 40 17.45 -1.71 2.22
N GLN A 41 16.27 -2.32 2.44
CA GLN A 41 14.99 -1.90 1.89
C GLN A 41 14.02 -1.59 3.03
N LEU A 42 13.31 -0.47 2.91
CA LEU A 42 12.24 -0.13 3.84
C LEU A 42 11.13 -1.22 3.80
N PRO A 43 10.53 -1.53 4.96
CA PRO A 43 9.38 -2.44 4.99
C PRO A 43 8.20 -1.85 4.19
N THR A 44 7.33 -2.71 3.71
CA THR A 44 6.18 -2.30 2.88
C THR A 44 5.05 -1.66 3.66
N PHE A 45 5.09 -1.75 4.99
CA PHE A 45 4.06 -1.24 5.90
C PHE A 45 2.63 -1.67 5.52
N GLY A 46 2.48 -2.93 5.11
CA GLY A 46 1.20 -3.53 4.74
C GLY A 46 0.82 -3.40 3.26
N GLY A 47 1.59 -2.68 2.45
CA GLY A 47 1.43 -2.64 1.00
C GLY A 47 2.17 -3.78 0.28
N TYR A 48 1.97 -3.88 -1.02
CA TYR A 48 2.78 -4.74 -1.88
C TYR A 48 4.05 -4.00 -2.33
N ARG A 49 5.16 -4.71 -2.51
CA ARG A 49 6.42 -4.12 -3.02
C ARG A 49 6.29 -3.56 -4.43
N GLY A 50 5.33 -4.12 -5.19
CA GLY A 50 5.04 -3.76 -6.57
C GLY A 50 5.72 -4.71 -7.55
N ALA A 51 4.89 -5.35 -8.38
CA ALA A 51 5.34 -6.21 -9.48
C ALA A 51 5.51 -5.42 -10.80
N THR A 52 5.07 -4.17 -10.84
CA THR A 52 5.22 -3.27 -11.98
C THR A 52 6.04 -2.04 -11.63
N LYS A 53 6.58 -1.35 -12.64
CA LYS A 53 7.29 -0.09 -12.45
C LYS A 53 6.43 0.94 -11.71
N GLN A 54 5.18 1.08 -12.13
CA GLN A 54 4.20 1.99 -11.52
C GLN A 54 3.91 1.63 -10.06
N ALA A 55 3.77 0.33 -9.78
CA ALA A 55 3.53 -0.16 -8.42
C ALA A 55 4.71 0.11 -7.47
N VAL A 56 5.93 0.03 -7.97
CA VAL A 56 7.13 0.38 -7.18
C VAL A 56 7.15 1.86 -6.82
N ASP A 57 6.79 2.73 -7.75
CA ASP A 57 6.75 4.18 -7.49
C ASP A 57 5.62 4.55 -6.52
N ALA A 58 4.43 3.94 -6.68
CA ALA A 58 3.32 4.08 -5.72
C ALA A 58 3.71 3.58 -4.32
N ASN A 59 4.44 2.45 -4.22
CA ASN A 59 4.91 1.94 -2.92
C ASN A 59 5.95 2.86 -2.25
N LYS A 60 6.85 3.49 -3.00
CA LYS A 60 7.79 4.49 -2.46
C LYS A 60 7.05 5.70 -1.89
N LEU A 61 6.03 6.20 -2.61
CA LEU A 61 5.18 7.28 -2.13
C LEU A 61 4.48 6.88 -0.82
N TRP A 62 3.86 5.69 -0.80
CA TRP A 62 3.23 5.12 0.40
C TRP A 62 4.18 5.05 1.60
N GLN A 63 5.41 4.58 1.40
CA GLN A 63 6.43 4.53 2.46
C GLN A 63 6.76 5.93 3.01
N GLY A 64 6.88 6.93 2.13
CA GLY A 64 7.08 8.32 2.51
C GLY A 64 5.95 8.87 3.38
N PHE A 65 4.70 8.64 2.97
CA PHE A 65 3.52 9.01 3.76
C PHE A 65 3.47 8.30 5.11
N PHE A 66 3.73 7.00 5.13
CA PHE A 66 3.70 6.22 6.36
C PHE A 66 4.75 6.71 7.37
N ILE A 67 5.98 6.95 6.92
CA ILE A 67 7.06 7.46 7.78
C ILE A 67 6.71 8.85 8.32
N THR A 68 6.21 9.73 7.46
CA THR A 68 5.78 11.08 7.88
C THR A 68 4.68 11.00 8.93
N GLY A 69 3.65 10.18 8.68
CA GLY A 69 2.56 9.95 9.63
C GLY A 69 3.05 9.35 10.96
N LEU A 70 4.00 8.42 10.91
CA LEU A 70 4.60 7.82 12.09
C LEU A 70 5.39 8.86 12.91
N CYS A 71 6.16 9.74 12.26
CA CYS A 71 6.87 10.83 12.93
C CYS A 71 5.90 11.78 13.65
N VAL A 72 4.81 12.17 12.98
CA VAL A 72 3.75 13.01 13.57
C VAL A 72 3.08 12.29 14.73
N PHE A 73 2.75 11.02 14.58
CA PHE A 73 2.16 10.20 15.65
C PHE A 73 3.06 10.15 16.89
N ILE A 74 4.35 9.86 16.70
CA ILE A 74 5.33 9.79 17.80
C ILE A 74 5.44 11.15 18.49
N LEU A 75 5.52 12.24 17.72
CA LEU A 75 5.58 13.60 18.27
C LEU A 75 4.36 13.90 19.12
N VAL A 76 3.16 13.67 18.61
CA VAL A 76 1.90 13.96 19.32
C VAL A 76 1.76 13.06 20.54
N ALA A 77 2.02 11.77 20.43
CA ALA A 77 1.99 10.83 21.55
C ALA A 77 2.99 11.23 22.65
N PHE A 78 4.20 11.65 22.28
CA PHE A 78 5.19 12.18 23.21
C PHE A 78 4.70 13.45 23.93
N LEU A 79 4.12 14.41 23.20
CA LEU A 79 3.61 15.64 23.78
C LEU A 79 2.44 15.36 24.74
N ILE A 80 1.53 14.46 24.40
CA ILE A 80 0.42 14.05 25.28
C ILE A 80 0.97 13.40 26.55
N LEU A 81 1.87 12.42 26.40
CA LEU A 81 2.49 11.73 27.54
C LEU A 81 3.25 12.70 28.44
N TRP A 82 4.02 13.60 27.84
CA TRP A 82 4.73 14.67 28.53
C TRP A 82 3.75 15.55 29.32
N ALA A 83 2.66 16.00 28.69
CA ALA A 83 1.65 16.83 29.35
C ALA A 83 1.02 16.12 30.54
N VAL A 84 0.59 14.86 30.38
CA VAL A 84 -0.03 14.05 31.44
C VAL A 84 0.92 13.83 32.61
N LEU A 85 2.19 13.53 32.35
CA LEU A 85 3.18 13.27 33.42
C LEU A 85 3.66 14.56 34.09
N ARG A 86 3.89 15.62 33.32
CA ARG A 86 4.51 16.87 33.80
C ARG A 86 3.51 17.80 34.46
N TYR A 87 2.29 17.91 33.94
CA TYR A 87 1.25 18.85 34.39
C TYR A 87 0.16 18.19 35.20
N ARG A 88 0.38 16.97 35.69
CA ARG A 88 -0.53 16.32 36.62
C ARG A 88 -0.78 17.21 37.84
N ARG A 89 -2.07 17.46 38.17
CA ARG A 89 -2.48 18.28 39.33
C ARG A 89 -1.86 17.75 40.64
N ARG A 90 -1.08 18.59 41.28
CA ARG A 90 -0.40 18.29 42.56
C ARG A 90 -0.79 19.24 43.67
N SER A 91 -1.51 20.32 43.36
CA SER A 91 -2.01 21.32 44.33
C SER A 91 -3.27 21.99 43.80
N ASP A 92 -3.98 22.70 44.67
CA ASP A 92 -5.19 23.47 44.31
C ASP A 92 -4.88 24.88 43.80
N LYS A 93 -3.61 25.24 43.70
CA LYS A 93 -3.19 26.53 43.13
C LYS A 93 -3.44 26.54 41.59
N ILE A 94 -4.10 27.60 41.14
CA ILE A 94 -4.30 27.86 39.72
C ILE A 94 -2.94 28.19 39.12
N PRO A 95 -2.50 27.47 38.06
CA PRO A 95 -1.25 27.76 37.38
C PRO A 95 -1.33 29.10 36.62
N ALA A 96 -0.15 29.64 36.24
CA ALA A 96 -0.08 30.84 35.41
C ALA A 96 -0.84 30.64 34.09
N GLN A 97 -1.71 31.58 33.77
CA GLN A 97 -2.50 31.55 32.54
C GLN A 97 -1.73 32.32 31.44
N THR A 98 -1.23 31.59 30.43
CA THR A 98 -0.61 32.19 29.25
C THR A 98 -1.59 32.12 28.08
N GLN A 99 -2.03 33.28 27.59
CA GLN A 99 -3.08 33.37 26.59
C GLN A 99 -2.53 33.26 25.15
N TYR A 100 -1.37 33.86 24.89
CA TYR A 100 -0.76 33.93 23.57
C TYR A 100 0.72 33.58 23.58
N HIS A 101 1.17 32.90 22.53
CA HIS A 101 2.60 32.67 22.30
C HIS A 101 2.86 32.62 20.78
N THR A 102 2.96 33.78 20.16
CA THR A 102 3.01 33.98 18.70
C THR A 102 4.04 33.08 17.98
N LEU A 103 5.21 32.85 18.59
CA LEU A 103 6.21 31.97 17.99
C LEU A 103 5.72 30.52 17.84
N PHE A 104 5.10 29.97 18.90
CA PHE A 104 4.55 28.61 18.83
C PHE A 104 3.36 28.55 17.87
N GLU A 105 2.52 29.57 17.83
CA GLU A 105 1.38 29.68 16.90
C GLU A 105 1.84 29.64 15.45
N ILE A 106 2.89 30.38 15.12
CA ILE A 106 3.49 30.37 13.78
C ILE A 106 4.08 28.98 13.48
N ILE A 107 4.86 28.38 14.40
CA ILE A 107 5.50 27.09 14.18
C ILE A 107 4.45 25.98 13.91
N TYR A 108 3.45 25.83 14.81
CA TYR A 108 2.48 24.74 14.63
C TYR A 108 1.52 24.96 13.47
N THR A 109 1.45 26.18 12.91
CA THR A 109 0.67 26.48 11.70
C THR A 109 1.51 26.26 10.44
N VAL A 110 2.72 26.83 10.38
CA VAL A 110 3.55 26.81 9.18
C VAL A 110 4.14 25.42 8.90
N VAL A 111 4.62 24.74 9.94
CA VAL A 111 5.26 23.41 9.75
C VAL A 111 4.31 22.38 9.12
N PRO A 112 3.07 22.19 9.59
CA PRO A 112 2.13 21.29 8.93
C PRO A 112 1.76 21.73 7.50
N ILE A 113 1.63 23.02 7.25
CA ILE A 113 1.36 23.53 5.89
C ILE A 113 2.49 23.14 4.94
N VAL A 114 3.74 23.40 5.32
CA VAL A 114 4.90 23.03 4.50
C VAL A 114 4.97 21.52 4.28
N MET A 115 4.72 20.73 5.34
CA MET A 115 4.68 19.26 5.24
C MET A 115 3.63 18.80 4.23
N VAL A 116 2.41 19.32 4.28
CA VAL A 116 1.35 18.97 3.34
C VAL A 116 1.71 19.36 1.92
N LEU A 117 2.29 20.56 1.71
CA LEU A 117 2.73 20.99 0.37
C LEU A 117 3.81 20.08 -0.21
N VAL A 118 4.77 19.62 0.61
CA VAL A 118 5.81 18.67 0.18
C VAL A 118 5.20 17.32 -0.19
N LEU A 119 4.31 16.77 0.65
CA LEU A 119 3.62 15.51 0.36
C LEU A 119 2.75 15.63 -0.89
N PHE A 120 2.03 16.73 -1.06
CA PHE A 120 1.23 17.01 -2.25
C PHE A 120 2.09 17.05 -3.52
N TYR A 121 3.23 17.73 -3.47
CA TYR A 121 4.16 17.77 -4.61
C TYR A 121 4.59 16.36 -5.04
N PHE A 122 5.03 15.51 -4.09
CA PHE A 122 5.41 14.14 -4.41
C PHE A 122 4.23 13.29 -4.90
N SER A 123 3.02 13.52 -4.40
CA SER A 123 1.80 12.86 -4.89
C SER A 123 1.57 13.17 -6.36
N VAL A 124 1.58 14.45 -6.74
CA VAL A 124 1.36 14.88 -8.13
C VAL A 124 2.45 14.34 -9.06
N VAL A 125 3.71 14.35 -8.63
CA VAL A 125 4.82 13.79 -9.43
C VAL A 125 4.63 12.29 -9.66
N THR A 126 4.25 11.55 -8.63
CA THR A 126 4.03 10.10 -8.74
C THR A 126 2.79 9.79 -9.58
N GLU A 127 1.68 10.49 -9.36
CA GLU A 127 0.44 10.36 -10.15
C GLU A 127 0.72 10.56 -11.63
N ASN A 128 1.37 11.66 -12.00
CA ASN A 128 1.74 11.92 -13.40
C ASN A 128 2.64 10.81 -14.00
N SER A 129 3.47 10.16 -13.20
CA SER A 129 4.30 9.03 -13.65
C SER A 129 3.49 7.75 -13.83
N VAL A 130 2.52 7.50 -12.96
CA VAL A 130 1.66 6.31 -12.98
C VAL A 130 0.64 6.38 -14.11
N ASP A 131 0.02 7.55 -14.29
CA ASP A 131 -1.02 7.78 -15.29
C ASP A 131 -0.48 8.09 -16.70
N ALA A 132 0.84 8.23 -16.82
CA ALA A 132 1.45 8.41 -18.13
C ALA A 132 1.13 7.25 -19.06
N VAL A 133 0.67 7.55 -20.28
CA VAL A 133 0.37 6.58 -21.33
C VAL A 133 1.41 6.71 -22.46
N PRO A 134 2.67 6.24 -22.25
CA PRO A 134 3.68 6.27 -23.28
C PRO A 134 3.32 5.31 -24.43
N ALA A 135 3.94 5.52 -25.59
CA ALA A 135 3.76 4.62 -26.71
C ALA A 135 4.11 3.17 -26.31
N SER A 136 3.31 2.23 -26.76
CA SER A 136 3.45 0.81 -26.47
C SER A 136 3.28 -0.01 -27.75
N ASN A 137 4.10 -1.03 -27.92
CA ASN A 137 3.95 -2.00 -28.99
C ASN A 137 2.93 -3.11 -28.64
N VAL A 138 2.64 -3.28 -27.37
CA VAL A 138 1.70 -4.29 -26.88
C VAL A 138 0.45 -3.60 -26.36
N GLN A 139 -0.69 -3.91 -26.99
CA GLN A 139 -2.00 -3.45 -26.57
C GLN A 139 -2.88 -4.64 -26.20
N VAL A 140 -3.60 -4.51 -25.08
CA VAL A 140 -4.63 -5.48 -24.69
C VAL A 140 -5.96 -4.74 -24.47
N ASN A 141 -6.98 -5.15 -25.22
CA ASN A 141 -8.34 -4.69 -24.99
C ASN A 141 -9.01 -5.55 -23.91
N VAL A 142 -9.31 -4.93 -22.78
CA VAL A 142 -9.96 -5.57 -21.65
C VAL A 142 -11.41 -5.18 -21.60
N THR A 143 -12.29 -6.16 -21.69
CA THR A 143 -13.75 -5.95 -21.57
C THR A 143 -14.27 -6.72 -20.36
N ALA A 144 -14.81 -6.01 -19.39
CA ALA A 144 -15.51 -6.56 -18.25
C ALA A 144 -16.99 -6.78 -18.61
N PHE A 145 -17.61 -7.84 -18.08
CA PHE A 145 -19.03 -8.17 -18.24
C PHE A 145 -19.51 -9.02 -17.07
N GLN A 146 -20.81 -9.15 -16.88
CA GLN A 146 -21.41 -9.97 -15.83
C GLN A 146 -21.41 -11.47 -16.20
N TRP A 147 -20.57 -12.34 -15.58
CA TRP A 147 -19.51 -12.03 -14.60
C TRP A 147 -18.23 -12.65 -15.08
N GLY A 148 -17.43 -11.86 -15.78
CA GLY A 148 -16.19 -12.34 -16.37
C GLY A 148 -15.36 -11.25 -17.05
N TRP A 149 -14.28 -11.71 -17.66
CA TRP A 149 -13.31 -10.87 -18.33
C TRP A 149 -12.99 -11.41 -19.71
N ARG A 150 -12.82 -10.50 -20.66
CA ARG A 150 -12.32 -10.78 -22.01
C ARG A 150 -11.06 -9.98 -22.27
N PHE A 151 -10.01 -10.66 -22.70
CA PHE A 151 -8.74 -10.09 -23.09
C PHE A 151 -8.54 -10.32 -24.58
N SER A 152 -8.45 -9.28 -25.40
CA SER A 152 -8.26 -9.36 -26.85
C SER A 152 -7.01 -8.60 -27.24
N TYR A 153 -6.22 -9.19 -28.15
CA TYR A 153 -4.93 -8.65 -28.60
C TYR A 153 -5.09 -8.13 -30.03
N PRO A 154 -5.18 -6.80 -30.25
CA PRO A 154 -5.37 -6.21 -31.58
C PRO A 154 -4.24 -6.60 -32.53
N GLY A 155 -4.57 -6.91 -33.77
CA GLY A 155 -3.60 -7.37 -34.77
C GLY A 155 -3.25 -8.87 -34.71
N HIS A 156 -3.70 -9.56 -33.65
CA HIS A 156 -3.56 -11.01 -33.48
C HIS A 156 -4.94 -11.63 -33.26
N ASN A 157 -5.17 -12.82 -33.80
CA ASN A 157 -6.45 -13.54 -33.61
C ASN A 157 -6.53 -14.22 -32.24
N VAL A 158 -6.02 -13.56 -31.21
CA VAL A 158 -6.01 -14.08 -29.84
C VAL A 158 -7.04 -13.36 -28.99
N THR A 159 -7.95 -14.13 -28.42
CA THR A 159 -8.93 -13.65 -27.43
C THR A 159 -9.09 -14.71 -26.35
N VAL A 160 -8.88 -14.29 -25.11
CA VAL A 160 -9.09 -15.13 -23.93
C VAL A 160 -10.33 -14.63 -23.20
N ILE A 161 -11.27 -15.53 -22.92
CA ILE A 161 -12.52 -15.23 -22.24
C ILE A 161 -12.68 -16.21 -21.08
N GLY A 162 -13.06 -15.71 -19.93
CA GLY A 162 -13.51 -16.52 -18.81
C GLY A 162 -14.67 -15.88 -18.10
N GLN A 163 -15.56 -16.72 -17.58
CA GLN A 163 -16.80 -16.33 -16.95
C GLN A 163 -17.03 -17.13 -15.67
N GLU A 164 -17.54 -16.47 -14.64
CA GLU A 164 -17.82 -17.06 -13.33
C GLU A 164 -16.57 -17.73 -12.70
N LEU A 165 -16.60 -19.05 -12.51
CA LEU A 165 -15.47 -19.79 -11.90
C LEU A 165 -14.29 -20.02 -12.86
N GLN A 166 -14.38 -19.57 -14.10
CA GLN A 166 -13.28 -19.62 -15.06
C GLN A 166 -12.43 -18.36 -14.95
N ASN A 167 -11.21 -18.51 -14.44
CA ASN A 167 -10.25 -17.41 -14.31
C ASN A 167 -9.47 -17.24 -15.63
N PRO A 168 -9.85 -16.30 -16.52
CA PRO A 168 -9.09 -16.10 -17.76
C PRO A 168 -7.72 -15.50 -17.42
N THR A 169 -6.72 -15.86 -18.19
CA THR A 169 -5.36 -15.37 -18.03
C THR A 169 -5.01 -14.38 -19.13
N MET A 170 -4.71 -13.15 -18.74
CA MET A 170 -4.11 -12.14 -19.61
C MET A 170 -2.59 -12.39 -19.65
N VAL A 171 -2.03 -12.65 -20.82
CA VAL A 171 -0.59 -12.86 -20.98
C VAL A 171 0.05 -11.56 -21.46
N VAL A 172 1.20 -11.20 -20.88
CA VAL A 172 1.92 -9.96 -21.18
C VAL A 172 3.43 -10.19 -21.14
N PRO A 173 4.24 -9.44 -21.90
CA PRO A 173 5.70 -9.56 -21.84
C PRO A 173 6.29 -8.87 -20.62
N VAL A 174 7.35 -9.43 -20.06
CA VAL A 174 8.16 -8.81 -19.01
C VAL A 174 9.01 -7.69 -19.59
N GLY A 175 9.15 -6.61 -18.84
CA GLY A 175 10.04 -5.49 -19.17
C GLY A 175 9.50 -4.54 -20.23
N GLU A 176 8.41 -4.89 -20.90
CA GLU A 176 7.79 -4.04 -21.92
C GLU A 176 6.59 -3.27 -21.38
N ASN A 177 6.34 -2.12 -21.99
CA ASN A 177 5.17 -1.30 -21.66
C ASN A 177 3.93 -1.89 -22.34
N VAL A 178 2.92 -2.25 -21.54
CA VAL A 178 1.64 -2.80 -22.00
C VAL A 178 0.58 -1.72 -21.89
N HIS A 179 -0.08 -1.40 -22.99
CA HIS A 179 -1.20 -0.48 -23.04
C HIS A 179 -2.53 -1.22 -22.89
N ILE A 180 -3.31 -0.84 -21.89
CA ILE A 180 -4.63 -1.41 -21.62
C ILE A 180 -5.72 -0.45 -22.07
N VAL A 181 -6.66 -0.99 -22.83
CA VAL A 181 -7.91 -0.32 -23.22
C VAL A 181 -9.04 -1.00 -22.47
N LEU A 182 -9.48 -0.38 -21.38
CA LEU A 182 -10.45 -0.95 -20.44
C LEU A 182 -11.86 -0.42 -20.68
N ARG A 183 -12.84 -1.30 -20.76
CA ARG A 183 -14.27 -0.96 -20.90
C ARG A 183 -15.16 -1.99 -20.21
N SER A 184 -16.40 -1.61 -19.96
CA SER A 184 -17.48 -2.52 -19.58
C SER A 184 -18.51 -2.65 -20.70
N SER A 185 -19.13 -3.84 -20.81
CA SER A 185 -20.26 -4.07 -21.73
C SER A 185 -21.63 -3.94 -21.07
N ASP A 186 -21.70 -3.82 -19.73
CA ASP A 186 -22.96 -3.83 -18.98
C ASP A 186 -22.96 -2.87 -17.78
N VAL A 187 -22.42 -3.26 -16.63
CA VAL A 187 -22.39 -2.46 -15.40
C VAL A 187 -20.96 -2.00 -15.08
N ILE A 188 -20.78 -1.24 -14.01
CA ILE A 188 -19.44 -0.85 -13.53
C ILE A 188 -18.75 -2.07 -12.92
N HIS A 189 -17.49 -2.30 -13.32
CA HIS A 189 -16.56 -3.26 -12.71
C HIS A 189 -15.27 -2.56 -12.30
N GLY A 190 -14.45 -3.19 -11.45
CA GLY A 190 -13.13 -2.71 -11.08
C GLY A 190 -12.05 -3.70 -11.51
N PHE A 191 -11.13 -3.27 -12.35
CA PHE A 191 -9.92 -4.02 -12.68
C PHE A 191 -8.88 -3.77 -11.60
N TYR A 192 -8.52 -4.80 -10.85
CA TYR A 192 -7.57 -4.68 -9.74
C TYR A 192 -6.62 -5.86 -9.69
N VAL A 193 -5.33 -5.57 -9.65
CA VAL A 193 -4.26 -6.54 -9.40
C VAL A 193 -3.48 -6.06 -8.17
N PRO A 194 -3.61 -6.73 -7.01
CA PRO A 194 -2.99 -6.30 -5.75
C PRO A 194 -1.50 -6.01 -5.86
N GLU A 195 -0.74 -6.90 -6.51
CA GLU A 195 0.70 -6.77 -6.67
C GLU A 195 1.13 -5.62 -7.60
N PHE A 196 0.17 -5.06 -8.37
CA PHE A 196 0.39 -3.88 -9.21
C PHE A 196 0.11 -2.57 -8.46
N ASN A 197 -0.42 -2.63 -7.23
CA ASN A 197 -0.87 -1.46 -6.46
C ASN A 197 -1.75 -0.51 -7.29
N TYR A 198 -2.53 -1.07 -8.22
CA TYR A 198 -3.29 -0.32 -9.22
C TYR A 198 -4.70 -0.88 -9.36
N SER A 199 -5.66 0.04 -9.43
CA SER A 199 -7.07 -0.27 -9.66
C SER A 199 -7.66 0.75 -10.63
N GLU A 200 -8.44 0.27 -11.62
CA GLU A 200 -9.11 1.13 -12.59
C GLU A 200 -10.56 0.66 -12.82
N TYR A 201 -11.47 1.60 -13.03
CA TYR A 201 -12.87 1.27 -13.29
C TYR A 201 -13.11 0.96 -14.76
N ALA A 202 -13.79 -0.16 -15.02
CA ALA A 202 -14.41 -0.47 -16.30
C ALA A 202 -15.82 0.11 -16.29
N LEU A 203 -16.03 1.21 -17.01
CA LEU A 203 -17.28 1.97 -17.03
C LEU A 203 -18.09 1.65 -18.30
N PRO A 204 -19.42 1.50 -18.23
CA PRO A 204 -20.25 1.46 -19.42
C PRO A 204 -20.19 2.76 -20.21
N GLY A 205 -19.97 2.67 -21.51
CA GLY A 205 -19.92 3.84 -22.41
C GLY A 205 -18.66 4.68 -22.32
N VAL A 206 -17.71 4.37 -21.44
CA VAL A 206 -16.42 5.05 -21.30
C VAL A 206 -15.28 4.08 -21.55
N ILE A 207 -14.23 4.55 -22.21
CA ILE A 207 -13.00 3.79 -22.45
C ILE A 207 -11.91 4.40 -21.61
N ASN A 208 -11.39 3.64 -20.66
CA ASN A 208 -10.24 4.03 -19.86
C ASN A 208 -8.95 3.46 -20.45
N HIS A 209 -7.89 4.24 -20.35
CA HIS A 209 -6.57 3.89 -20.86
C HIS A 209 -5.56 3.97 -19.74
N PHE A 210 -4.75 2.93 -19.58
CA PHE A 210 -3.63 2.95 -18.65
C PHE A 210 -2.51 2.03 -19.13
N ASN A 211 -1.34 2.19 -18.57
CA ASN A 211 -0.17 1.41 -18.93
C ASN A 211 0.46 0.80 -17.69
N PHE A 212 1.11 -0.35 -17.88
CA PHE A 212 2.01 -0.91 -16.87
C PHE A 212 3.16 -1.67 -17.52
N THR A 213 4.27 -1.79 -16.78
CA THR A 213 5.43 -2.59 -17.15
C THR A 213 5.69 -3.60 -16.06
N VAL A 214 5.50 -4.89 -16.33
CA VAL A 214 5.79 -5.96 -15.36
C VAL A 214 7.30 -6.17 -15.27
N LEU A 215 7.82 -6.28 -14.05
CA LEU A 215 9.27 -6.33 -13.81
C LEU A 215 9.85 -7.74 -13.74
N HIS A 216 9.02 -8.75 -13.43
CA HIS A 216 9.46 -10.12 -13.22
C HIS A 216 8.46 -11.11 -13.83
N ASP A 217 8.95 -12.25 -14.26
CA ASP A 217 8.11 -13.38 -14.67
C ASP A 217 7.24 -13.81 -13.50
N GLY A 218 5.99 -14.19 -13.79
CA GLY A 218 5.10 -14.64 -12.75
C GLY A 218 3.63 -14.64 -13.15
N THR A 219 2.81 -15.09 -12.23
CA THR A 219 1.35 -15.05 -12.37
C THR A 219 0.78 -14.23 -11.20
N TYR A 220 0.10 -13.17 -11.53
CA TYR A 220 -0.49 -12.21 -10.60
C TYR A 220 -2.00 -12.35 -10.62
N ARG A 221 -2.61 -12.47 -9.45
CA ARG A 221 -4.06 -12.60 -9.35
C ARG A 221 -4.74 -11.25 -9.48
N GLY A 222 -5.74 -11.18 -10.36
CA GLY A 222 -6.63 -10.03 -10.48
C GLY A 222 -8.05 -10.34 -10.03
N GLN A 223 -8.80 -9.31 -9.68
CA GLN A 223 -10.19 -9.43 -9.24
C GLN A 223 -11.01 -8.19 -9.56
N CYS A 224 -12.33 -8.36 -9.62
CA CYS A 224 -13.26 -7.25 -9.64
C CYS A 224 -13.39 -6.64 -8.25
N THR A 225 -13.28 -5.30 -8.15
CA THR A 225 -13.37 -4.55 -6.88
C THR A 225 -14.59 -3.65 -6.79
N GLN A 226 -15.42 -3.58 -7.86
CA GLN A 226 -16.65 -2.81 -7.84
C GLN A 226 -17.85 -3.76 -7.87
N LEU A 227 -18.79 -3.61 -6.92
CA LEU A 227 -19.97 -4.45 -6.83
C LEU A 227 -20.75 -4.44 -8.15
N CYS A 228 -20.78 -5.58 -8.83
CA CYS A 228 -21.37 -5.76 -10.16
C CYS A 228 -22.51 -6.80 -10.19
N GLY A 229 -22.97 -7.27 -9.05
CA GLY A 229 -24.12 -8.19 -8.94
C GLY A 229 -23.77 -9.53 -8.28
N LEU A 230 -24.56 -10.58 -8.60
CA LEU A 230 -24.62 -11.84 -7.86
C LEU A 230 -23.27 -12.56 -7.74
N TYR A 231 -22.51 -12.68 -8.84
CA TYR A 231 -21.22 -13.37 -8.86
C TYR A 231 -20.01 -12.43 -8.81
N HIS A 232 -20.20 -11.21 -8.26
CA HIS A 232 -19.10 -10.25 -8.07
C HIS A 232 -17.87 -10.87 -7.37
N SER A 233 -18.09 -11.65 -6.32
CA SER A 233 -17.03 -12.29 -5.54
C SER A 233 -16.29 -13.42 -6.26
N LEU A 234 -16.80 -13.88 -7.40
CA LEU A 234 -16.22 -14.96 -8.21
C LEU A 234 -15.56 -14.44 -9.49
N MET A 235 -15.61 -13.12 -9.72
CA MET A 235 -15.10 -12.48 -10.93
C MET A 235 -13.60 -12.21 -10.82
N PHE A 236 -12.80 -13.26 -10.96
CA PHE A 236 -11.34 -13.23 -10.93
C PHE A 236 -10.74 -13.33 -12.32
N PHE A 237 -9.45 -12.99 -12.40
CA PHE A 237 -8.60 -13.23 -13.57
C PHE A 237 -7.16 -13.40 -13.10
N SER A 238 -6.25 -13.75 -14.02
CA SER A 238 -4.81 -13.75 -13.78
C SER A 238 -4.10 -12.91 -14.83
N VAL A 239 -2.98 -12.29 -14.45
CA VAL A 239 -2.02 -11.69 -15.37
C VAL A 239 -0.77 -12.56 -15.32
N LYS A 240 -0.42 -13.19 -16.44
CA LYS A 240 0.80 -13.99 -16.59
C LYS A 240 1.81 -13.18 -17.37
N SER A 241 2.96 -12.93 -16.77
CA SER A 241 4.09 -12.30 -17.46
C SER A 241 5.09 -13.36 -17.92
N GLU A 242 5.53 -13.26 -19.15
CA GLU A 242 6.47 -14.18 -19.81
C GLU A 242 7.62 -13.40 -20.46
N SER A 243 8.69 -14.10 -20.83
CA SER A 243 9.72 -13.47 -21.64
C SER A 243 9.14 -12.92 -22.95
N PRO A 244 9.69 -11.83 -23.52
CA PRO A 244 9.19 -11.31 -24.80
C PRO A 244 9.12 -12.35 -25.92
N GLY A 245 10.11 -13.26 -25.97
CA GLY A 245 10.12 -14.33 -26.96
C GLY A 245 9.00 -15.36 -26.77
N ASP A 246 8.72 -15.77 -25.53
CA ASP A 246 7.63 -16.70 -25.23
C ASP A 246 6.26 -16.04 -25.47
N PHE A 247 6.14 -14.75 -25.16
CA PHE A 247 4.93 -13.98 -25.45
C PHE A 247 4.62 -13.90 -26.95
N GLU A 248 5.63 -13.66 -27.81
CA GLU A 248 5.47 -13.66 -29.26
C GLU A 248 5.04 -15.04 -29.77
N VAL A 249 5.67 -16.11 -29.29
CA VAL A 249 5.27 -17.48 -29.62
C VAL A 249 3.81 -17.72 -29.21
N TRP A 250 3.42 -17.30 -28.02
CA TRP A 250 2.05 -17.42 -27.54
C TRP A 250 1.05 -16.65 -28.42
N LEU A 251 1.37 -15.42 -28.83
CA LEU A 251 0.53 -14.62 -29.73
C LEU A 251 0.28 -15.29 -31.08
N HIS A 252 1.26 -16.03 -31.61
CA HIS A 252 1.13 -16.70 -32.89
C HIS A 252 0.50 -18.07 -32.82
N THR A 253 0.70 -18.80 -31.73
CA THR A 253 0.25 -20.21 -31.62
C THR A 253 -1.01 -20.38 -30.76
N GLY A 254 -1.35 -19.38 -29.91
CA GLY A 254 -2.39 -19.51 -28.87
C GLY A 254 -2.04 -20.53 -27.78
N THR A 255 -0.86 -21.18 -27.90
CA THR A 255 -0.39 -22.25 -27.01
C THR A 255 1.04 -21.96 -26.58
N GLY A 256 1.22 -21.14 -25.56
CA GLY A 256 2.54 -20.96 -24.90
C GLY A 256 2.97 -22.26 -24.21
N THR A 257 4.28 -22.52 -24.19
CA THR A 257 4.90 -23.75 -23.67
C THR A 257 4.61 -24.06 -22.18
N ASN A 258 3.94 -23.16 -21.46
CA ASN A 258 3.56 -23.31 -20.07
C ASN A 258 2.13 -22.83 -19.76
N HIS A 259 1.25 -22.78 -20.75
CA HIS A 259 -0.15 -22.48 -20.47
C HIS A 259 -0.82 -23.75 -19.87
N PRO A 260 -1.26 -23.77 -18.60
CA PRO A 260 -2.10 -24.85 -18.14
C PRO A 260 -3.37 -24.78 -19.00
N SER A 261 -3.58 -25.79 -19.82
CA SER A 261 -4.84 -25.92 -20.55
C SER A 261 -5.98 -25.85 -19.53
N ILE A 262 -7.05 -25.11 -19.86
CA ILE A 262 -8.26 -24.89 -19.05
C ILE A 262 -8.83 -26.22 -18.50
N SER A 263 -8.48 -27.37 -19.08
CA SER A 263 -8.85 -28.71 -18.66
C SER A 263 -8.21 -29.17 -17.33
N ASN A 264 -7.02 -28.70 -16.98
CA ASN A 264 -6.31 -29.17 -15.76
C ASN A 264 -6.72 -28.39 -14.49
N GLU A 265 -7.21 -27.17 -14.63
CA GLU A 265 -7.64 -26.38 -13.48
C GLU A 265 -9.03 -26.81 -12.95
N LYS A 266 -9.92 -27.29 -13.84
CA LYS A 266 -11.19 -27.90 -13.41
C LYS A 266 -10.97 -29.13 -12.51
N ASN A 267 -9.92 -29.90 -12.74
CA ASN A 267 -9.61 -31.08 -11.94
C ASN A 267 -8.98 -30.73 -10.59
N LYS A 268 -8.24 -29.60 -10.49
CA LYS A 268 -7.67 -29.13 -9.22
C LYS A 268 -8.71 -28.52 -8.29
N ILE A 269 -9.68 -27.80 -8.83
CA ILE A 269 -10.76 -27.17 -8.06
C ILE A 269 -11.74 -28.25 -7.56
N ALA A 270 -12.02 -29.28 -8.37
CA ALA A 270 -12.86 -30.42 -7.98
C ALA A 270 -12.19 -31.31 -6.90
N ALA A 271 -10.85 -31.34 -6.86
CA ALA A 271 -10.10 -32.13 -5.87
C ALA A 271 -9.91 -31.41 -4.51
N ASN A 272 -10.07 -30.08 -4.47
CA ASN A 272 -9.88 -29.25 -3.27
C ASN A 272 -11.16 -28.54 -2.83
N GLY A 273 -12.33 -29.12 -3.10
CA GLY A 273 -13.61 -28.63 -2.60
C GLY A 273 -13.57 -28.55 -1.07
N PRO A 274 -14.22 -27.53 -0.46
CA PRO A 274 -14.22 -27.40 0.99
C PRO A 274 -14.92 -28.63 1.57
N GLY A 275 -14.15 -29.39 2.36
CA GLY A 275 -14.73 -30.41 3.24
C GLY A 275 -15.70 -29.71 4.19
N VAL A 276 -16.92 -30.24 4.25
CA VAL A 276 -18.03 -29.85 5.11
C VAL A 276 -17.63 -29.96 6.59
#